data_4362aeae6bf243d99299f27d03d723d4
#
_entry.id   4362aeae6bf243d99299f27d03d723d4
#
_cell.length_a   1.000
_cell.length_b   1.000
_cell.length_c   1.000
_cell.angle_alpha   90.00
_cell.angle_beta   90.00
_cell.angle_gamma   90.00
#
_symmetry.space_group_name_H-M   'P 1'
#
loop_
_entity.id
_entity.type
_entity.pdbx_description
1 polymer ?
#
loop_
_entity_poly.entity_id
_entity_poly.type
_entity_poly.pdbx_seq_one_letter_code
_entity_poly.pdbx_strand_id
1 'polypeptide(L)'
;MRLVLAIVHSKDAESCVTTLNDAGFACTRLGSSGGFLDRENVTLLIGVDAAQVDRVIDLIRGRAKRRNERFQAAAAAGAAAGAAAPHPVDVEVGGATIFVLAIDHFERL
;
A
#
# COMPACT_ATOMS: atom_id res chain seq x y z
N MET A 1 -6.65 -16.91 14.93
CA MET A 1 -6.15 -16.44 13.65
C MET A 1 -6.67 -15.05 13.32
N ARG A 2 -5.88 -14.24 12.70
CA ARG A 2 -6.26 -12.87 12.32
C ARG A 2 -6.02 -12.65 10.84
N LEU A 3 -6.83 -11.80 10.25
CA LEU A 3 -6.59 -11.29 8.90
C LEU A 3 -6.06 -9.87 9.01
N VAL A 4 -4.86 -9.65 8.51
CA VAL A 4 -4.32 -8.30 8.36
C VAL A 4 -4.63 -7.84 6.94
N LEU A 5 -5.37 -6.75 6.84
CA LEU A 5 -5.69 -6.11 5.58
C LEU A 5 -4.93 -4.80 5.55
N ALA A 6 -3.99 -4.68 4.64
CA ALA A 6 -3.13 -3.50 4.54
C ALA A 6 -3.31 -2.82 3.20
N ILE A 7 -3.62 -1.54 3.22
CA ILE A 7 -3.71 -0.73 2.02
C ILE A 7 -2.45 0.12 1.95
N VAL A 8 -1.65 -0.13 0.93
CA VAL A 8 -0.35 0.52 0.74
C VAL A 8 -0.28 1.19 -0.62
N HIS A 9 0.63 2.13 -0.77
CA HIS A 9 0.87 2.75 -2.06
C HIS A 9 1.42 1.70 -3.05
N SER A 10 1.02 1.81 -4.30
CA SER A 10 1.43 0.85 -5.34
C SER A 10 2.95 0.74 -5.48
N LYS A 11 3.67 1.83 -5.28
CA LYS A 11 5.13 1.82 -5.33
C LYS A 11 5.76 1.03 -4.18
N ASP A 12 5.06 0.87 -3.08
CA ASP A 12 5.55 0.16 -1.90
C ASP A 12 5.09 -1.28 -1.85
N ALA A 13 4.09 -1.64 -2.65
CA ALA A 13 3.42 -2.93 -2.57
C ALA A 13 4.37 -4.11 -2.79
N GLU A 14 5.21 -4.05 -3.82
CA GLU A 14 6.12 -5.15 -4.11
C GLU A 14 7.15 -5.33 -3.01
N SER A 15 7.69 -4.25 -2.48
CA SER A 15 8.62 -4.30 -1.36
C SER A 15 7.97 -4.90 -0.11
N CYS A 16 6.72 -4.54 0.18
CA CYS A 16 5.98 -5.13 1.28
C CYS A 16 5.76 -6.63 1.09
N VAL A 17 5.33 -7.04 -0.10
CA VAL A 17 5.08 -8.46 -0.40
C VAL A 17 6.37 -9.27 -0.27
N THR A 18 7.46 -8.79 -0.84
CA THR A 18 8.75 -9.47 -0.76
C THR A 18 9.20 -9.61 0.69
N THR A 19 9.12 -8.54 1.46
CA THR A 19 9.53 -8.54 2.86
C THR A 19 8.69 -9.52 3.68
N LEU A 20 7.38 -9.54 3.47
CA LEU A 20 6.49 -10.46 4.16
C LEU A 20 6.77 -11.92 3.78
N ASN A 21 6.94 -12.20 2.50
CA ASN A 21 7.25 -13.55 2.03
C ASN A 21 8.59 -14.04 2.57
N ASP A 22 9.61 -13.18 2.58
CA ASP A 22 10.93 -13.54 3.12
C ASP A 22 10.87 -13.85 4.62
N ALA A 23 9.95 -13.23 5.32
CA ALA A 23 9.72 -13.49 6.74
C ALA A 23 8.81 -14.72 6.99
N GLY A 24 8.35 -15.37 5.93
CA GLY A 24 7.51 -16.56 6.04
C GLY A 24 6.01 -16.30 6.05
N PHE A 25 5.58 -15.08 5.75
CA PHE A 25 4.17 -14.73 5.72
C PHE A 25 3.64 -14.73 4.29
N ALA A 26 2.61 -15.54 4.04
CA ALA A 26 1.94 -15.53 2.76
C ALA A 26 1.10 -14.25 2.62
N CYS A 27 1.26 -13.59 1.49
CA CYS A 27 0.58 -12.33 1.22
C CYS A 27 -0.13 -12.38 -0.12
N THR A 28 -1.41 -12.05 -0.13
CA THR A 28 -2.21 -11.97 -1.35
C THR A 28 -2.43 -10.51 -1.71
N ARG A 29 -2.09 -10.15 -2.95
CA ARG A 29 -2.40 -8.83 -3.49
C ARG A 29 -3.77 -8.86 -4.12
N LEU A 30 -4.59 -7.87 -3.80
CA LEU A 30 -5.83 -7.65 -4.50
C LEU A 30 -5.59 -6.60 -5.57
N GLY A 31 -5.74 -7.01 -6.82
CA GLY A 31 -5.75 -6.09 -7.93
C GLY A 31 -7.07 -5.38 -7.98
N SER A 32 -7.04 -4.09 -8.23
CA SER A 32 -8.24 -3.31 -8.41
C SER A 32 -8.40 -2.97 -9.88
N SER A 33 -9.53 -3.33 -10.45
CA SER A 33 -9.87 -3.00 -11.82
C SER A 33 -11.12 -2.12 -11.93
N GLY A 34 -11.56 -1.55 -10.83
CA GLY A 34 -12.77 -0.72 -10.79
C GLY A 34 -12.46 0.77 -10.78
N GLY A 35 -13.33 1.56 -11.35
CA GLY A 35 -13.15 3.01 -11.52
C GLY A 35 -13.15 3.83 -10.23
N PHE A 36 -13.42 3.25 -9.10
CA PHE A 36 -13.41 3.95 -7.81
C PHE A 36 -12.17 3.66 -6.97
N LEU A 37 -11.35 2.74 -7.45
CA LEU A 37 -10.19 2.38 -6.67
C LEU A 37 -9.05 3.25 -7.08
N ASP A 38 -8.46 3.86 -6.11
CA ASP A 38 -7.28 4.65 -6.28
C ASP A 38 -6.23 3.75 -6.92
N ARG A 39 -5.85 4.08 -8.15
CA ARG A 39 -4.84 3.32 -8.90
C ARG A 39 -3.49 3.31 -8.22
N GLU A 40 -3.32 4.21 -7.25
CA GLU A 40 -2.08 4.35 -6.52
C GLU A 40 -2.02 3.46 -5.28
N ASN A 41 -3.09 2.77 -4.95
CA ASN A 41 -3.15 1.92 -3.77
C ASN A 41 -3.34 0.45 -4.13
N VAL A 42 -2.74 -0.40 -3.32
CA VAL A 42 -2.84 -1.85 -3.43
C VAL A 42 -3.26 -2.40 -2.07
N THR A 43 -4.19 -3.34 -2.08
CA THR A 43 -4.62 -4.02 -0.85
C THR A 43 -3.90 -5.35 -0.73
N LEU A 44 -3.34 -5.60 0.45
CA LEU A 44 -2.65 -6.83 0.80
C LEU A 44 -3.48 -7.57 1.86
N LEU A 45 -3.62 -8.88 1.68
CA LEU A 45 -4.27 -9.74 2.65
C LEU A 45 -3.25 -10.71 3.23
N ILE A 46 -3.13 -10.75 4.54
CA ILE A 46 -2.19 -11.61 5.24
C ILE A 46 -2.93 -12.32 6.38
N GLY A 47 -3.07 -13.64 6.27
CA GLY A 47 -3.63 -14.45 7.36
C GLY A 47 -2.51 -14.89 8.30
N VAL A 48 -2.63 -14.59 9.59
CA VAL A 48 -1.59 -14.88 10.57
C VAL A 48 -2.18 -15.24 11.93
N ASP A 49 -1.38 -15.88 12.76
CA ASP A 49 -1.74 -16.07 14.17
C ASP A 49 -1.75 -14.73 14.89
N ALA A 50 -2.61 -14.62 15.90
CA ALA A 50 -2.73 -13.39 16.67
C ALA A 50 -1.37 -12.91 17.22
N ALA A 51 -0.51 -13.85 17.61
CA ALA A 51 0.81 -13.52 18.14
C ALA A 51 1.77 -12.92 17.11
N GLN A 52 1.47 -13.04 15.82
CA GLN A 52 2.33 -12.55 14.74
C GLN A 52 1.86 -11.24 14.13
N VAL A 53 0.73 -10.71 14.56
CA VAL A 53 0.14 -9.50 14.00
C VAL A 53 1.10 -8.32 14.10
N ASP A 54 1.68 -8.11 15.26
CA ASP A 54 2.59 -6.96 15.47
C ASP A 54 3.82 -7.05 14.58
N ARG A 55 4.33 -8.26 14.38
CA ARG A 55 5.47 -8.46 13.49
C ARG A 55 5.12 -8.11 12.03
N VAL A 56 3.95 -8.54 11.58
CA VAL A 56 3.49 -8.21 10.22
C VAL A 56 3.36 -6.71 10.05
N ILE A 57 2.75 -6.05 11.03
CA ILE A 57 2.58 -4.59 10.99
C ILE A 57 3.94 -3.89 10.95
N ASP A 58 4.91 -4.34 11.74
CA ASP A 58 6.24 -3.73 11.76
C ASP A 58 6.97 -3.92 10.43
N LEU A 59 6.83 -5.07 9.78
CA LEU A 59 7.42 -5.30 8.47
C LEU A 59 6.82 -4.37 7.41
N ILE A 60 5.51 -4.18 7.45
CA ILE A 60 4.85 -3.24 6.53
C ILE A 60 5.29 -1.81 6.83
N ARG A 61 5.33 -1.43 8.08
CA ARG A 61 5.77 -0.09 8.51
C ARG A 61 7.16 0.24 7.99
N GLY A 62 8.04 -0.73 7.97
CA GLY A 62 9.40 -0.54 7.47
C GLY A 62 9.49 -0.26 5.97
N ARG A 63 8.48 -0.64 5.20
CA ARG A 63 8.48 -0.51 3.73
C ARG A 63 7.49 0.51 3.19
N ALA A 64 6.47 0.86 3.95
CA ALA A 64 5.39 1.74 3.52
C ALA A 64 5.45 3.09 4.23
N LYS A 65 6.62 3.70 4.27
CA LYS A 65 6.82 4.95 5.00
C LYS A 65 6.18 6.12 4.28
N ARG A 66 5.55 6.98 5.05
CA ARG A 66 5.08 8.26 4.53
C ARG A 66 6.27 9.09 4.08
N ARG A 67 6.10 9.74 2.94
CA ARG A 67 7.09 10.65 2.37
C ARG A 67 6.39 11.67 1.50
N ASN A 68 7.05 12.80 1.30
CA ASN A 68 6.57 13.81 0.37
C ASN A 68 7.25 13.61 -0.97
N GLU A 69 6.47 13.53 -2.03
CA GLU A 69 6.98 13.51 -3.39
C GLU A 69 6.60 14.82 -4.07
N ARG A 70 7.52 15.32 -4.86
CA ARG A 70 7.31 16.52 -5.64
C ARG A 70 6.69 16.17 -6.97
N PHE A 71 5.51 16.70 -7.18
CA PHE A 71 4.88 16.59 -8.50
C PHE A 71 4.95 17.91 -9.21
N GLN A 72 5.40 17.88 -10.45
CA GLN A 72 5.27 18.99 -11.36
C GLN A 72 3.98 18.83 -12.12
N ALA A 73 2.91 19.36 -11.58
CA ALA A 73 1.59 19.22 -12.13
C ALA A 73 1.50 19.74 -13.56
N ALA A 74 2.34 20.67 -13.94
CA ALA A 74 2.32 21.22 -15.28
C ALA A 74 2.93 20.34 -16.34
N ALA A 75 3.79 19.40 -15.95
CA ALA A 75 4.24 18.38 -16.89
C ALA A 75 3.06 17.50 -17.33
N ALA A 76 2.11 17.28 -16.45
CA ALA A 76 0.90 16.51 -16.75
C ALA A 76 -0.14 17.34 -17.51
N ALA A 77 -0.18 18.61 -17.28
CA ALA A 77 -1.11 19.51 -18.00
C ALA A 77 -0.62 19.84 -19.41
N GLY A 78 0.55 19.36 -19.74
CA GLY A 78 1.18 19.77 -20.98
C GLY A 78 1.54 21.24 -20.93
N ALA A 79 2.48 21.63 -21.70
CA ALA A 79 2.87 23.01 -21.82
C ALA A 79 1.77 23.89 -22.41
N ALA A 80 0.58 23.34 -22.59
CA ALA A 80 -0.53 24.05 -23.17
C ALA A 80 -0.94 25.27 -22.36
N ALA A 81 -0.63 25.26 -21.10
CA ALA A 81 -0.95 26.41 -20.29
C ALA A 81 -0.05 27.60 -20.64
N GLY A 82 1.09 27.38 -21.22
CA GLY A 82 1.97 28.42 -21.72
C GLY A 82 2.18 29.60 -20.81
N ALA A 83 1.49 29.66 -19.74
CA ALA A 83 1.27 30.89 -19.05
C ALA A 83 1.95 30.96 -17.70
N ALA A 84 2.19 29.89 -17.04
CA ALA A 84 2.78 29.94 -15.72
C ALA A 84 3.78 28.84 -15.54
N ALA A 85 4.90 29.17 -14.95
CA ALA A 85 5.81 28.15 -14.50
C ALA A 85 5.06 27.24 -13.54
N PRO A 86 5.12 25.92 -13.78
CA PRO A 86 4.50 24.97 -12.89
C PRO A 86 5.09 25.09 -11.51
N HIS A 87 4.24 25.28 -10.56
CA HIS A 87 4.68 25.20 -9.18
C HIS A 87 4.74 23.73 -8.79
N PRO A 88 5.89 23.24 -8.33
CA PRO A 88 5.95 21.90 -7.79
C PRO A 88 5.02 21.80 -6.57
N VAL A 89 4.20 20.79 -6.55
CA VAL A 89 3.31 20.52 -5.43
C VAL A 89 3.90 19.34 -4.66
N ASP A 90 4.10 19.54 -3.38
CA ASP A 90 4.50 18.45 -2.50
C ASP A 90 3.27 17.64 -2.14
N VAL A 91 3.29 16.36 -2.48
CA VAL A 91 2.20 15.43 -2.17
C VAL A 91 2.73 14.38 -1.22
N GLU A 92 2.00 14.18 -0.13
CA GLU A 92 2.31 13.12 0.80
C GLU A 92 1.91 11.78 0.19
N VAL A 93 2.87 10.87 0.06
CA VAL A 93 2.66 9.52 -0.46
C VAL A 93 3.23 8.49 0.49
N GLY A 94 2.76 7.25 0.37
CA GLY A 94 3.20 6.16 1.21
C GLY A 94 2.38 6.03 2.48
N GLY A 95 2.95 5.37 3.46
CA GLY A 95 2.21 4.96 4.64
C GLY A 95 1.34 3.75 4.34
N ALA A 96 0.57 3.33 5.32
CA ALA A 96 -0.32 2.19 5.20
C ALA A 96 -1.54 2.39 6.08
N THR A 97 -2.68 1.93 5.58
CA THR A 97 -3.89 1.79 6.39
C THR A 97 -4.04 0.31 6.69
N ILE A 98 -4.10 -0.05 7.96
CA ILE A 98 -4.10 -1.43 8.38
C ILE A 98 -5.35 -1.74 9.19
N PHE A 99 -6.07 -2.78 8.80
CA PHE A 99 -7.17 -3.35 9.54
C PHE A 99 -6.78 -4.74 10.00
N VAL A 100 -7.07 -5.06 11.25
CA VAL A 100 -6.87 -6.39 11.79
C VAL A 100 -8.25 -6.95 12.18
N LEU A 101 -8.61 -8.07 11.58
CA LEU A 101 -9.90 -8.69 11.79
C LEU A 101 -9.73 -10.09 12.39
N ALA A 102 -10.64 -10.48 13.27
CA ALA A 102 -10.71 -11.84 13.74
C ALA A 102 -11.26 -12.73 12.61
N ILE A 103 -10.65 -13.90 12.45
CA ILE A 103 -11.13 -14.90 11.50
C ILE A 103 -11.86 -15.97 12.30
N ASP A 104 -13.15 -16.12 12.05
CA ASP A 104 -13.96 -17.12 12.72
C ASP A 104 -13.71 -18.52 12.16
N HIS A 105 -13.44 -18.60 10.88
CA HIS A 105 -13.23 -19.88 10.21
C HIS A 105 -12.22 -19.70 9.07
N PHE A 106 -11.25 -20.60 9.01
CA PHE A 106 -10.29 -20.65 7.93
C PHE A 106 -10.17 -22.08 7.42
N GLU A 107 -10.21 -22.23 6.13
CA GLU A 107 -10.17 -23.56 5.50
C GLU A 107 -9.33 -23.48 4.22
N ARG A 108 -8.40 -24.39 4.10
CA ARG A 108 -7.57 -24.53 2.92
C ARG A 108 -7.88 -25.86 2.27
N LEU A 109 -8.51 -25.79 1.13
CA LEU A 109 -8.94 -26.97 0.40
C LEU A 109 -7.88 -27.51 -0.57
#